data_0a12c2ab6c3fe6b10bd2dd088f493708
#
_entry.id   0a12c2ab6c3fe6b10bd2dd088f493708
#
_cell.length_a   1.000
_cell.length_b   1.000
_cell.length_c   1.000
_cell.angle_alpha   90.00
_cell.angle_beta   90.00
_cell.angle_gamma   90.00
#
_symmetry.space_group_name_H-M   'P 1'
#
loop_
_entity.id
_entity.type
_entity.pdbx_description
1 polymer ?
#
loop_
_entity_poly.entity_id
_entity_poly.type
_entity_poly.pdbx_seq_one_letter_code
_entity_poly.pdbx_strand_id
1 'polypeptide(L)'
;MVVKKILIYFPIALSLFLLQSFFWVPTYDKQAVGNPARLVKYVQGSSGAAQILNPILSADTSSSSINDLVFDGLIDLDQNLKYRPRLAKSWTQFEEATLTLNTAVFLPGGKIAESAQDWPDTLLAALQGNKEWTQNLRFIEVIPGKTVLGEIEISQPEVNTKAEKEGKGKTIAYTIHQPPRLKFTLEKIDQDFFVPIKKWLGEDYFATFPYEKFIRAKDPAKQAALQSRYEEILPIIEHNPVIVFDLRKDVTFHDGHPFDSGDVLFTYESIINPKGT
;
A
#
# COMPACT_ATOMS: atom_id res chain seq x y z
N MET A 1 1.03 -75.20 34.01
CA MET A 1 1.73 -74.51 35.12
C MET A 1 2.54 -73.29 34.68
N VAL A 2 3.18 -73.35 33.54
CA VAL A 2 4.02 -72.28 32.99
C VAL A 2 3.21 -70.95 32.67
N VAL A 3 2.05 -71.08 32.05
CA VAL A 3 1.20 -69.92 31.65
C VAL A 3 0.74 -69.10 32.88
N LYS A 4 0.39 -69.72 33.97
CA LYS A 4 0.02 -69.03 35.22
C LYS A 4 1.18 -68.21 35.80
N LYS A 5 2.42 -68.76 35.74
CA LYS A 5 3.61 -68.05 36.19
C LYS A 5 3.91 -66.82 35.28
N ILE A 6 3.80 -66.96 33.96
CA ILE A 6 4.02 -65.86 33.04
C ILE A 6 3.02 -64.77 33.32
N LEU A 7 1.74 -65.08 33.53
CA LEU A 7 0.65 -64.10 33.72
C LEU A 7 0.84 -63.30 35.03
N ILE A 8 1.61 -63.85 36.05
CA ILE A 8 1.93 -63.10 37.26
C ILE A 8 3.24 -62.33 37.13
N TYR A 9 4.30 -63.00 36.62
CA TYR A 9 5.62 -62.38 36.58
C TYR A 9 5.80 -61.32 35.49
N PHE A 10 5.10 -61.47 34.37
CA PHE A 10 5.20 -60.51 33.28
C PHE A 10 4.72 -59.07 33.64
N PRO A 11 3.53 -58.90 34.26
CA PRO A 11 3.11 -57.57 34.69
C PRO A 11 4.02 -56.99 35.79
N ILE A 12 4.53 -57.80 36.66
CA ILE A 12 5.46 -57.34 37.70
C ILE A 12 6.78 -56.86 37.07
N ALA A 13 7.35 -57.65 36.16
CA ALA A 13 8.56 -57.26 35.43
C ALA A 13 8.34 -55.97 34.57
N LEU A 14 7.19 -55.88 33.90
CA LEU A 14 6.82 -54.71 33.14
C LEU A 14 6.67 -53.47 34.03
N SER A 15 6.04 -53.65 35.22
CA SER A 15 5.88 -52.54 36.17
C SER A 15 7.23 -52.07 36.72
N LEU A 16 8.14 -53.02 37.06
CA LEU A 16 9.49 -52.68 37.49
C LEU A 16 10.28 -51.97 36.38
N PHE A 17 10.16 -52.41 35.13
CA PHE A 17 10.78 -51.77 33.98
C PHE A 17 10.25 -50.36 33.76
N LEU A 18 8.94 -50.13 33.86
CA LEU A 18 8.33 -48.81 33.74
C LEU A 18 8.73 -47.88 34.89
N LEU A 19 8.83 -48.43 36.15
CA LEU A 19 9.34 -47.66 37.27
C LEU A 19 10.82 -47.27 37.08
N GLN A 20 11.63 -48.19 36.55
CA GLN A 20 13.02 -47.93 36.23
C GLN A 20 13.17 -46.89 35.12
N SER A 21 12.22 -46.78 34.15
CA SER A 21 12.23 -45.79 33.07
C SER A 21 12.18 -44.37 33.61
N PHE A 22 11.58 -44.15 34.79
CA PHE A 22 11.59 -42.84 35.45
C PHE A 22 13.01 -42.29 35.71
N PHE A 23 13.98 -43.18 35.91
CA PHE A 23 15.39 -42.80 36.10
C PHE A 23 16.17 -42.64 34.80
N TRP A 24 15.68 -43.20 33.69
CA TRP A 24 16.38 -43.20 32.40
C TRP A 24 15.84 -42.19 31.44
N VAL A 25 14.54 -41.89 31.51
CA VAL A 25 13.93 -40.87 30.67
C VAL A 25 14.25 -39.53 31.30
N PRO A 26 15.10 -38.72 30.67
CA PRO A 26 15.38 -37.38 31.19
C PRO A 26 14.08 -36.57 31.20
N THR A 27 13.69 -36.12 32.40
CA THR A 27 12.55 -35.22 32.55
C THR A 27 12.85 -33.93 31.84
N TYR A 28 11.79 -33.24 31.41
CA TYR A 28 11.88 -31.93 30.73
C TYR A 28 12.83 -30.95 31.44
N ASP A 29 12.78 -30.94 32.79
CA ASP A 29 13.64 -30.08 33.60
C ASP A 29 15.13 -30.47 33.50
N LYS A 30 15.47 -31.75 33.43
CA LYS A 30 16.87 -32.20 33.22
C LYS A 30 17.35 -31.92 31.81
N GLN A 31 16.45 -31.99 30.79
CA GLN A 31 16.78 -31.62 29.43
C GLN A 31 16.95 -30.10 29.27
N ALA A 32 16.13 -29.30 29.96
CA ALA A 32 16.22 -27.85 29.96
C ALA A 32 17.49 -27.34 30.68
N VAL A 33 17.86 -27.95 31.82
CA VAL A 33 19.05 -27.59 32.59
C VAL A 33 20.35 -28.13 31.98
N GLY A 34 20.27 -29.19 31.18
CA GLY A 34 21.44 -29.97 30.71
C GLY A 34 22.37 -29.26 29.70
N ASN A 35 22.00 -28.10 29.15
CA ASN A 35 22.90 -27.36 28.25
C ASN A 35 22.74 -25.86 28.44
N PRO A 36 23.55 -25.23 29.33
CA PRO A 36 23.49 -23.79 29.56
C PRO A 36 23.75 -22.95 28.30
N ALA A 37 24.42 -23.49 27.27
CA ALA A 37 24.59 -22.81 26.00
C ALA A 37 23.27 -22.65 25.22
N ARG A 38 22.24 -23.42 25.55
CA ARG A 38 20.89 -23.23 24.96
C ARG A 38 20.11 -22.06 25.56
N LEU A 39 20.47 -21.63 26.75
CA LEU A 39 19.82 -20.48 27.42
C LEU A 39 20.15 -19.14 26.77
N VAL A 40 21.25 -19.08 26.01
CA VAL A 40 21.73 -17.89 25.33
C VAL A 40 21.49 -17.94 23.79
N LYS A 41 20.83 -18.99 23.30
CA LYS A 41 20.55 -19.20 21.87
C LYS A 41 19.07 -19.49 21.67
N TYR A 42 18.44 -18.69 20.82
CA TYR A 42 17.13 -19.02 20.27
C TYR A 42 17.30 -20.09 19.18
N VAL A 43 16.69 -21.25 19.37
CA VAL A 43 16.74 -22.35 18.39
C VAL A 43 15.33 -22.71 17.99
N GLN A 44 14.99 -22.40 16.76
CA GLN A 44 13.70 -22.75 16.15
C GLN A 44 13.91 -23.78 15.05
N GLY A 45 13.11 -24.85 15.11
CA GLY A 45 13.05 -25.84 14.03
C GLY A 45 12.05 -25.40 12.96
N SER A 46 12.42 -25.57 11.69
CA SER A 46 11.54 -25.35 10.55
C SER A 46 11.45 -26.61 9.71
N SER A 47 10.29 -26.86 9.10
CA SER A 47 10.07 -27.98 8.18
C SER A 47 10.65 -27.74 6.77
N GLY A 48 11.06 -26.52 6.45
CA GLY A 48 11.66 -26.14 5.18
C GLY A 48 12.91 -25.29 5.36
N ALA A 49 13.76 -25.25 4.35
CA ALA A 49 14.90 -24.33 4.31
C ALA A 49 14.45 -22.93 3.89
N ALA A 50 15.02 -21.90 4.53
CA ALA A 50 14.84 -20.53 4.06
C ALA A 50 15.52 -20.36 2.70
N GLN A 51 14.82 -19.78 1.73
CA GLN A 51 15.31 -19.63 0.36
C GLN A 51 15.75 -18.18 0.07
N ILE A 52 14.94 -17.19 0.43
CA ILE A 52 15.19 -15.78 0.16
C ILE A 52 14.97 -14.99 1.45
N LEU A 53 16.04 -14.40 1.97
CA LEU A 53 15.99 -13.57 3.19
C LEU A 53 15.75 -12.07 2.93
N ASN A 54 15.39 -11.72 1.71
CA ASN A 54 14.95 -10.37 1.39
C ASN A 54 13.48 -10.22 1.81
N PRO A 55 13.12 -9.29 2.72
CA PRO A 55 11.75 -9.15 3.24
C PRO A 55 10.72 -8.75 2.17
N ILE A 56 11.18 -8.14 1.05
CA ILE A 56 10.31 -7.74 -0.07
C ILE A 56 10.00 -8.93 -0.98
N LEU A 57 10.91 -9.90 -1.09
CA LEU A 57 10.84 -11.01 -2.05
C LEU A 57 10.52 -12.35 -1.42
N SER A 58 10.60 -12.47 -0.10
CA SER A 58 10.36 -13.74 0.58
C SER A 58 8.89 -14.16 0.51
N ALA A 59 8.64 -15.39 0.05
CA ALA A 59 7.30 -15.95 -0.07
C ALA A 59 7.11 -17.24 0.73
N ASP A 60 8.17 -17.79 1.31
CA ASP A 60 8.12 -19.01 2.12
C ASP A 60 8.10 -18.72 3.62
N THR A 61 7.43 -19.60 4.39
CA THR A 61 7.25 -19.45 5.83
C THR A 61 8.56 -19.42 6.62
N SER A 62 9.57 -20.17 6.18
CA SER A 62 10.86 -20.24 6.88
C SER A 62 11.63 -18.94 6.74
N SER A 63 11.67 -18.37 5.53
CA SER A 63 12.27 -17.06 5.27
C SER A 63 11.54 -15.94 6.00
N SER A 64 10.20 -15.95 5.97
CA SER A 64 9.38 -14.95 6.68
C SER A 64 9.64 -14.98 8.19
N SER A 65 9.72 -16.19 8.80
CA SER A 65 10.01 -16.31 10.25
C SER A 65 11.39 -15.75 10.63
N ILE A 66 12.37 -15.84 9.74
CA ILE A 66 13.69 -15.23 9.96
C ILE A 66 13.63 -13.73 9.77
N ASN A 67 12.95 -13.28 8.71
CA ASN A 67 12.80 -11.87 8.41
C ASN A 67 12.10 -11.11 9.55
N ASP A 68 11.08 -11.71 10.17
CA ASP A 68 10.37 -11.13 11.32
C ASP A 68 11.27 -10.91 12.56
N LEU A 69 12.41 -11.61 12.64
CA LEU A 69 13.40 -11.43 13.72
C LEU A 69 14.48 -10.39 13.39
N VAL A 70 14.67 -10.07 12.11
CA VAL A 70 15.77 -9.22 11.63
C VAL A 70 15.28 -7.84 11.19
N PHE A 71 14.08 -7.77 10.60
CA PHE A 71 13.51 -6.56 10.04
C PHE A 71 12.31 -6.11 10.86
N ASP A 72 12.11 -4.81 10.91
CA ASP A 72 10.95 -4.19 11.55
C ASP A 72 10.22 -3.29 10.55
N GLY A 73 8.88 -3.21 10.68
CA GLY A 73 8.06 -2.28 9.91
C GLY A 73 7.91 -0.93 10.63
N LEU A 74 7.35 0.04 9.92
CA LEU A 74 6.97 1.33 10.53
C LEU A 74 5.93 1.13 11.62
N ILE A 75 4.96 0.28 11.35
CA ILE A 75 3.87 -0.12 12.24
C ILE A 75 3.69 -1.63 12.19
N ASP A 76 3.02 -2.18 13.17
CA ASP A 76 2.71 -3.59 13.30
C ASP A 76 1.27 -3.77 13.82
N LEU A 77 0.75 -4.99 13.82
CA LEU A 77 -0.54 -5.34 14.40
C LEU A 77 -0.34 -5.94 15.80
N ASP A 78 -1.16 -5.50 16.74
CA ASP A 78 -1.24 -6.16 18.05
C ASP A 78 -2.11 -7.43 17.98
N GLN A 79 -2.22 -8.13 19.11
CA GLN A 79 -3.04 -9.34 19.23
C GLN A 79 -4.55 -9.13 18.96
N ASN A 80 -5.02 -7.88 18.97
CA ASN A 80 -6.40 -7.48 18.69
C ASN A 80 -6.56 -6.94 17.26
N LEU A 81 -5.55 -7.13 16.40
CA LEU A 81 -5.49 -6.60 15.04
C LEU A 81 -5.55 -5.07 14.95
N LYS A 82 -5.09 -4.38 16.00
CA LYS A 82 -4.95 -2.92 15.99
C LYS A 82 -3.52 -2.53 15.66
N TYR A 83 -3.37 -1.51 14.84
CA TYR A 83 -2.06 -0.98 14.51
C TYR A 83 -1.37 -0.41 15.75
N ARG A 84 -0.11 -0.80 15.93
CA ARG A 84 0.78 -0.29 16.97
C ARG A 84 2.05 0.28 16.38
N PRO A 85 2.67 1.30 17.02
CA PRO A 85 3.92 1.87 16.56
C PRO A 85 5.10 0.90 16.73
N ARG A 86 6.04 0.94 15.78
CA ARG A 86 7.31 0.19 15.77
C ARG A 86 8.47 1.13 15.45
N LEU A 87 8.95 1.18 14.19
CA LEU A 87 9.95 2.17 13.76
C LEU A 87 9.36 3.59 13.68
N ALA A 88 8.06 3.71 13.42
CA ALA A 88 7.35 4.95 13.64
C ALA A 88 6.96 5.08 15.12
N LYS A 89 7.11 6.27 15.70
CA LYS A 89 6.63 6.64 17.04
C LYS A 89 5.13 6.88 17.04
N SER A 90 4.63 7.52 16.00
CA SER A 90 3.23 7.85 15.77
C SER A 90 3.00 8.04 14.27
N TRP A 91 1.74 8.11 13.88
CA TRP A 91 1.36 8.48 12.53
C TRP A 91 0.06 9.26 12.54
N THR A 92 -0.11 10.09 11.52
CA THR A 92 -1.37 10.77 11.22
C THR A 92 -1.79 10.42 9.81
N GLN A 93 -3.09 10.40 9.57
CA GLN A 93 -3.64 10.16 8.25
C GLN A 93 -4.66 11.23 7.91
N PHE A 94 -4.62 11.68 6.69
CA PHE A 94 -5.56 12.64 6.12
C PHE A 94 -5.70 12.35 4.62
N GLU A 95 -6.53 13.10 3.92
CA GLU A 95 -6.66 12.94 2.48
C GLU A 95 -6.44 14.27 1.76
N GLU A 96 -5.74 14.19 0.63
CA GLU A 96 -5.64 15.26 -0.34
C GLU A 96 -6.42 14.83 -1.59
N ALA A 97 -7.68 15.21 -1.68
CA ALA A 97 -8.51 14.91 -2.84
C ALA A 97 -8.41 16.03 -3.87
N THR A 98 -8.50 15.72 -5.16
CA THR A 98 -8.46 16.73 -6.21
C THR A 98 -9.63 16.63 -7.17
N LEU A 99 -10.11 17.78 -7.64
CA LEU A 99 -11.10 17.93 -8.70
C LEU A 99 -10.49 18.75 -9.83
N THR A 100 -10.38 18.16 -11.00
CA THR A 100 -9.93 18.84 -12.21
C THR A 100 -11.05 19.72 -12.76
N LEU A 101 -10.75 21.01 -12.98
CA LEU A 101 -11.76 21.97 -13.38
C LEU A 101 -11.87 22.07 -14.91
N ASN A 102 -13.11 22.09 -15.37
CA ASN A 102 -13.41 22.59 -16.71
C ASN A 102 -13.77 24.08 -16.57
N THR A 103 -12.88 24.96 -17.01
CA THR A 103 -13.14 26.39 -17.05
C THR A 103 -14.06 26.74 -18.24
N ALA A 104 -14.96 27.68 -18.07
CA ALA A 104 -16.02 28.05 -19.02
C ALA A 104 -17.25 27.12 -19.01
N VAL A 105 -17.64 26.63 -17.84
CA VAL A 105 -18.85 25.84 -17.64
C VAL A 105 -19.88 26.66 -16.86
N PHE A 106 -21.15 26.44 -17.20
CA PHE A 106 -22.24 26.92 -16.37
C PHE A 106 -22.30 26.07 -15.10
N LEU A 107 -22.07 26.70 -13.97
CA LEU A 107 -22.29 26.07 -12.67
C LEU A 107 -23.80 26.00 -12.37
N PRO A 108 -24.22 25.03 -11.55
CA PRO A 108 -25.61 25.00 -11.09
C PRO A 108 -26.01 26.33 -10.46
N GLY A 109 -27.19 26.86 -10.86
CA GLY A 109 -27.65 28.20 -10.46
C GLY A 109 -27.35 29.32 -11.46
N GLY A 110 -26.83 28.99 -12.65
CA GLY A 110 -26.68 29.92 -13.79
C GLY A 110 -25.45 30.82 -13.70
N LYS A 111 -24.54 30.60 -12.75
CA LYS A 111 -23.24 31.27 -12.70
C LYS A 111 -22.28 30.65 -13.70
N ILE A 112 -21.56 31.47 -14.42
CA ILE A 112 -20.40 31.04 -15.22
C ILE A 112 -19.18 31.18 -14.32
N ALA A 113 -18.41 30.07 -14.14
CA ALA A 113 -17.09 30.15 -13.52
C ALA A 113 -16.13 30.76 -14.55
N GLU A 114 -15.89 32.05 -14.47
CA GLU A 114 -14.96 32.75 -15.36
C GLU A 114 -13.52 32.38 -15.01
N SER A 115 -13.25 32.18 -13.74
CA SER A 115 -11.93 31.76 -13.24
C SER A 115 -11.99 30.56 -12.27
N ALA A 116 -10.87 29.87 -12.13
CA ALA A 116 -10.75 28.80 -11.15
C ALA A 116 -10.88 29.30 -9.70
N GLN A 117 -10.63 30.58 -9.45
CA GLN A 117 -10.69 31.20 -8.12
C GLN A 117 -12.13 31.34 -7.61
N ASP A 118 -13.12 31.33 -8.48
CA ASP A 118 -14.54 31.46 -8.12
C ASP A 118 -15.14 30.16 -7.58
N TRP A 119 -14.47 29.03 -7.84
CA TRP A 119 -14.96 27.71 -7.50
C TRP A 119 -15.05 27.42 -6.01
N PRO A 120 -14.02 27.71 -5.17
CA PRO A 120 -14.06 27.40 -3.74
C PRO A 120 -15.27 27.98 -3.04
N ASP A 121 -15.52 29.29 -3.20
CA ASP A 121 -16.62 29.97 -2.54
C ASP A 121 -17.98 29.49 -3.04
N THR A 122 -18.10 29.25 -4.34
CA THR A 122 -19.34 28.74 -4.93
C THR A 122 -19.67 27.33 -4.44
N LEU A 123 -18.66 26.47 -4.36
CA LEU A 123 -18.79 25.11 -3.87
C LEU A 123 -19.14 25.08 -2.37
N LEU A 124 -18.44 25.87 -1.56
CA LEU A 124 -18.72 25.99 -0.12
C LEU A 124 -20.15 26.46 0.12
N ALA A 125 -20.60 27.48 -0.62
CA ALA A 125 -21.97 27.97 -0.52
C ALA A 125 -23.01 26.91 -0.92
N ALA A 126 -22.73 26.12 -1.96
CA ALA A 126 -23.61 25.06 -2.40
C ALA A 126 -23.72 23.88 -1.42
N LEU A 127 -22.64 23.54 -0.75
CA LEU A 127 -22.53 22.36 0.11
C LEU A 127 -22.58 22.67 1.62
N GLN A 128 -22.76 23.94 2.01
CA GLN A 128 -22.83 24.36 3.44
C GLN A 128 -23.89 23.61 4.25
N GLY A 129 -24.95 23.12 3.63
CA GLY A 129 -25.99 22.32 4.26
C GLY A 129 -25.61 20.87 4.57
N ASN A 130 -24.53 20.36 3.99
CA ASN A 130 -24.01 19.01 4.21
C ASN A 130 -22.98 19.04 5.36
N LYS A 131 -23.46 18.74 6.58
CA LYS A 131 -22.63 18.81 7.78
C LYS A 131 -21.45 17.82 7.78
N GLU A 132 -21.63 16.60 7.29
CA GLU A 132 -20.57 15.62 7.22
C GLU A 132 -19.45 16.09 6.29
N TRP A 133 -19.82 16.56 5.13
CA TRP A 133 -18.88 17.08 4.14
C TRP A 133 -18.07 18.27 4.68
N THR A 134 -18.76 19.25 5.28
CA THR A 134 -18.12 20.45 5.83
C THR A 134 -17.26 20.18 7.05
N GLN A 135 -17.60 19.20 7.88
CA GLN A 135 -16.80 18.80 9.06
C GLN A 135 -15.52 18.06 8.66
N ASN A 136 -15.53 17.33 7.55
CA ASN A 136 -14.35 16.62 7.06
C ASN A 136 -13.39 17.52 6.27
N LEU A 137 -13.87 18.65 5.77
CA LEU A 137 -13.07 19.57 4.97
C LEU A 137 -12.27 20.53 5.86
N ARG A 138 -10.93 20.55 5.72
CA ARG A 138 -10.06 21.55 6.35
C ARG A 138 -9.99 22.82 5.54
N PHE A 139 -9.57 22.69 4.28
CA PHE A 139 -9.44 23.82 3.36
C PHE A 139 -9.47 23.37 1.89
N ILE A 140 -9.70 24.34 1.01
CA ILE A 140 -9.69 24.17 -0.44
C ILE A 140 -8.63 25.10 -1.00
N GLU A 141 -7.75 24.57 -1.86
CA GLU A 141 -6.74 25.32 -2.59
C GLU A 141 -6.99 25.23 -4.09
N VAL A 142 -6.73 26.32 -4.80
CA VAL A 142 -6.72 26.31 -6.27
C VAL A 142 -5.30 26.06 -6.74
N ILE A 143 -5.07 24.91 -7.35
CA ILE A 143 -3.80 24.57 -7.99
C ILE A 143 -3.86 25.11 -9.43
N PRO A 144 -2.94 26.02 -9.83
CA PRO A 144 -2.92 26.55 -11.20
C PRO A 144 -2.62 25.44 -12.21
N GLY A 145 -3.14 25.61 -13.41
CA GLY A 145 -2.84 24.72 -14.51
C GLY A 145 -1.36 24.76 -14.90
N LYS A 146 -0.87 23.66 -15.42
CA LYS A 146 0.51 23.51 -15.90
C LYS A 146 0.58 22.63 -17.14
N THR A 147 1.66 22.80 -17.91
CA THR A 147 1.93 21.90 -19.04
C THR A 147 2.90 20.79 -18.60
N VAL A 148 2.52 19.54 -18.86
CA VAL A 148 3.30 18.35 -18.52
C VAL A 148 3.52 17.53 -19.79
N LEU A 149 4.71 17.00 -19.96
CA LEU A 149 5.04 16.03 -20.99
C LEU A 149 4.99 14.63 -20.37
N GLY A 150 4.35 13.69 -21.05
CA GLY A 150 4.24 12.32 -20.59
C GLY A 150 4.42 11.32 -21.72
N GLU A 151 4.59 10.08 -21.32
CA GLU A 151 4.65 8.94 -22.22
C GLU A 151 3.78 7.81 -21.65
N ILE A 152 3.02 7.15 -22.52
CA ILE A 152 2.18 6.02 -22.12
C ILE A 152 2.40 4.85 -23.07
N GLU A 153 2.52 3.66 -22.49
CA GLU A 153 2.61 2.41 -23.26
C GLU A 153 1.20 1.93 -23.59
N ILE A 154 0.95 1.69 -24.88
CA ILE A 154 -0.29 1.09 -25.35
C ILE A 154 -0.01 -0.33 -25.77
N SER A 155 -0.55 -1.30 -25.05
CA SER A 155 -0.57 -2.70 -25.44
C SER A 155 -1.46 -2.84 -26.65
N GLN A 156 -0.93 -3.29 -27.78
CA GLN A 156 -1.77 -3.71 -28.91
C GLN A 156 -2.44 -5.04 -28.53
N PRO A 157 -3.72 -5.25 -28.85
CA PRO A 157 -4.31 -6.59 -28.81
C PRO A 157 -3.47 -7.51 -29.71
N GLU A 158 -3.09 -8.66 -29.20
CA GLU A 158 -2.30 -9.67 -29.92
C GLU A 158 -2.96 -10.01 -31.23
N VAL A 159 -2.46 -9.46 -32.33
CA VAL A 159 -2.71 -10.02 -33.66
C VAL A 159 -1.70 -11.15 -33.84
N ASN A 160 -2.22 -12.38 -33.81
CA ASN A 160 -1.47 -13.62 -34.00
C ASN A 160 -0.70 -13.60 -35.35
N THR A 161 0.46 -13.05 -35.38
CA THR A 161 1.44 -13.25 -36.46
C THR A 161 2.80 -13.59 -35.85
N LYS A 162 3.33 -14.77 -36.25
CA LYS A 162 4.55 -15.42 -35.74
C LYS A 162 5.87 -14.65 -35.95
N ALA A 163 5.86 -13.33 -36.18
CA ALA A 163 7.02 -12.57 -36.63
C ALA A 163 7.56 -11.48 -35.70
N GLU A 164 6.92 -11.20 -34.53
CA GLU A 164 7.45 -10.16 -33.63
C GLU A 164 7.59 -10.67 -32.19
N LYS A 165 8.69 -11.36 -31.92
CA LYS A 165 9.15 -11.74 -30.56
C LYS A 165 9.89 -10.62 -29.83
N GLU A 166 9.63 -9.38 -30.12
CA GLU A 166 10.09 -8.24 -29.32
C GLU A 166 8.89 -7.33 -29.01
N GLY A 167 8.14 -7.72 -28.00
CA GLY A 167 6.99 -6.94 -27.48
C GLY A 167 7.46 -5.68 -26.76
N LYS A 168 7.99 -4.69 -27.49
CA LYS A 168 8.04 -3.32 -27.03
C LYS A 168 6.68 -2.70 -27.32
N GLY A 169 5.86 -2.52 -26.27
CA GLY A 169 4.62 -1.73 -26.38
C GLY A 169 4.94 -0.38 -27.06
N LYS A 170 4.10 0.03 -28.01
CA LYS A 170 4.29 1.32 -28.68
C LYS A 170 4.05 2.42 -27.66
N THR A 171 5.12 3.10 -27.26
CA THR A 171 5.05 4.28 -26.41
C THR A 171 4.49 5.46 -27.20
N ILE A 172 3.53 6.15 -26.64
CA ILE A 172 2.99 7.39 -27.19
C ILE A 172 3.40 8.54 -26.28
N ALA A 173 4.20 9.44 -26.82
CA ALA A 173 4.53 10.69 -26.17
C ALA A 173 3.38 11.70 -26.37
N TYR A 174 2.97 12.37 -25.30
CA TYR A 174 1.89 13.35 -25.30
C TYR A 174 2.23 14.58 -24.48
N THR A 175 1.46 15.63 -24.68
CA THR A 175 1.49 16.86 -23.89
C THR A 175 0.15 17.02 -23.20
N ILE A 176 0.17 17.30 -21.89
CA ILE A 176 -1.02 17.68 -21.14
C ILE A 176 -0.93 19.19 -20.85
N HIS A 177 -1.90 19.94 -21.29
CA HIS A 177 -2.19 21.30 -20.79
C HIS A 177 -3.15 21.15 -19.60
N GLN A 178 -2.60 20.71 -18.46
CA GLN A 178 -3.39 20.42 -17.27
C GLN A 178 -4.17 21.67 -16.84
N PRO A 179 -5.50 21.59 -16.79
CA PRO A 179 -6.30 22.73 -16.33
C PRO A 179 -6.10 22.97 -14.82
N PRO A 180 -6.56 24.10 -14.28
CA PRO A 180 -6.60 24.30 -12.84
C PRO A 180 -7.35 23.17 -12.12
N ARG A 181 -6.95 22.89 -10.88
CA ARG A 181 -7.58 21.88 -10.03
C ARG A 181 -7.93 22.48 -8.69
N LEU A 182 -9.01 22.00 -8.08
CA LEU A 182 -9.25 22.20 -6.66
C LEU A 182 -8.59 21.06 -5.89
N LYS A 183 -7.79 21.41 -4.90
CA LYS A 183 -7.25 20.49 -3.93
C LYS A 183 -8.00 20.67 -2.62
N PHE A 184 -8.57 19.60 -2.14
CA PHE A 184 -9.26 19.51 -0.86
C PHE A 184 -8.35 18.82 0.14
N THR A 185 -8.11 19.42 1.28
CA THR A 185 -7.47 18.73 2.40
C THR A 185 -8.55 18.34 3.41
N LEU A 186 -8.64 17.04 3.69
CA LEU A 186 -9.66 16.45 4.54
C LEU A 186 -9.05 16.04 5.87
N GLU A 187 -9.89 16.04 6.94
CA GLU A 187 -9.48 15.53 8.26
C GLU A 187 -9.28 14.01 8.28
N LYS A 188 -10.07 13.30 7.47
CA LYS A 188 -10.12 11.84 7.40
C LYS A 188 -10.22 11.39 5.96
N ILE A 189 -9.73 10.20 5.68
CA ILE A 189 -9.92 9.52 4.40
C ILE A 189 -11.41 9.25 4.20
N ASP A 190 -11.97 9.70 3.08
CA ASP A 190 -13.40 9.62 2.77
C ASP A 190 -13.61 9.37 1.27
N GLN A 191 -13.89 8.12 0.93
CA GLN A 191 -14.12 7.72 -0.46
C GLN A 191 -15.42 8.31 -1.04
N ASP A 192 -16.36 8.72 -0.19
CA ASP A 192 -17.64 9.30 -0.59
C ASP A 192 -17.61 10.83 -0.66
N PHE A 193 -16.46 11.44 -0.39
CA PHE A 193 -16.30 12.90 -0.35
C PHE A 193 -16.82 13.61 -1.61
N PHE A 194 -16.65 13.02 -2.77
CA PHE A 194 -17.09 13.62 -4.04
C PHE A 194 -18.57 13.36 -4.37
N VAL A 195 -19.29 12.52 -3.64
CA VAL A 195 -20.70 12.22 -3.91
C VAL A 195 -21.57 13.48 -3.91
N PRO A 196 -21.50 14.38 -2.90
CA PRO A 196 -22.25 15.63 -2.92
C PRO A 196 -21.84 16.56 -4.04
N ILE A 197 -20.55 16.61 -4.38
CA ILE A 197 -20.02 17.43 -5.48
C ILE A 197 -20.53 16.91 -6.82
N LYS A 198 -20.49 15.60 -7.06
CA LYS A 198 -21.04 14.97 -8.27
C LYS A 198 -22.53 15.27 -8.42
N LYS A 199 -23.28 15.15 -7.35
CA LYS A 199 -24.71 15.46 -7.34
C LYS A 199 -24.98 16.95 -7.66
N TRP A 200 -24.13 17.85 -7.16
CA TRP A 200 -24.25 19.27 -7.41
C TRP A 200 -23.88 19.64 -8.83
N LEU A 201 -22.76 19.15 -9.37
CA LEU A 201 -22.29 19.43 -10.74
C LEU A 201 -23.17 18.76 -11.81
N GLY A 202 -23.79 17.63 -11.48
CA GLY A 202 -24.55 16.81 -12.43
C GLY A 202 -23.65 15.87 -13.25
N GLU A 203 -24.27 14.82 -13.78
CA GLU A 203 -23.58 13.79 -14.58
C GLU A 203 -22.96 14.34 -15.86
N ASP A 204 -23.60 15.31 -16.48
CA ASP A 204 -23.15 15.93 -17.74
C ASP A 204 -21.75 16.55 -17.61
N TYR A 205 -21.42 17.12 -16.44
CA TYR A 205 -20.09 17.68 -16.20
C TYR A 205 -18.97 16.66 -16.40
N PHE A 206 -19.19 15.45 -15.94
CA PHE A 206 -18.20 14.37 -16.03
C PHE A 206 -18.23 13.69 -17.39
N ALA A 207 -19.41 13.40 -17.92
CA ALA A 207 -19.59 12.72 -19.19
C ALA A 207 -19.11 13.51 -20.41
N THR A 208 -19.18 14.86 -20.33
CA THR A 208 -18.80 15.76 -21.42
C THR A 208 -17.49 16.50 -21.19
N PHE A 209 -16.63 15.98 -20.28
CA PHE A 209 -15.36 16.63 -19.99
C PHE A 209 -14.47 16.71 -21.24
N PRO A 210 -13.98 17.88 -21.61
CA PRO A 210 -13.35 18.10 -22.91
C PRO A 210 -11.86 17.70 -22.92
N TYR A 211 -11.55 16.44 -22.72
CA TYR A 211 -10.19 15.92 -22.67
C TYR A 211 -9.32 16.32 -23.84
N GLU A 212 -9.91 16.37 -25.04
CA GLU A 212 -9.21 16.73 -26.28
C GLU A 212 -8.65 18.16 -26.28
N LYS A 213 -9.17 19.05 -25.44
CA LYS A 213 -8.61 20.39 -25.27
C LYS A 213 -7.31 20.36 -24.47
N PHE A 214 -7.15 19.36 -23.62
CA PHE A 214 -6.08 19.30 -22.64
C PHE A 214 -4.97 18.30 -23.01
N ILE A 215 -5.31 17.22 -23.73
CA ILE A 215 -4.38 16.13 -24.03
C ILE A 215 -4.12 16.06 -25.52
N ARG A 216 -2.85 16.19 -25.91
CA ARG A 216 -2.42 16.11 -27.32
C ARG A 216 -1.26 15.14 -27.49
N ALA A 217 -1.40 14.19 -28.42
CA ALA A 217 -0.29 13.38 -28.86
C ALA A 217 0.75 14.24 -29.58
N LYS A 218 2.03 13.97 -29.40
CA LYS A 218 3.10 14.59 -30.21
C LYS A 218 2.97 14.22 -31.68
N ASP A 219 2.52 12.99 -31.95
CA ASP A 219 2.20 12.49 -33.29
C ASP A 219 0.67 12.51 -33.47
N PRO A 220 0.11 13.37 -34.34
CA PRO A 220 -1.33 13.45 -34.55
C PRO A 220 -1.98 12.12 -34.96
N ALA A 221 -1.27 11.25 -35.67
CA ALA A 221 -1.78 9.93 -36.06
C ALA A 221 -2.07 9.01 -34.86
N LYS A 222 -1.45 9.29 -33.71
CA LYS A 222 -1.65 8.52 -32.47
C LYS A 222 -2.71 9.11 -31.53
N GLN A 223 -3.32 10.25 -31.88
CA GLN A 223 -4.32 10.92 -31.04
C GLN A 223 -5.52 10.01 -30.72
N ALA A 224 -6.03 9.28 -31.70
CA ALA A 224 -7.14 8.36 -31.49
C ALA A 224 -6.83 7.23 -30.49
N ALA A 225 -5.58 6.78 -30.45
CA ALA A 225 -5.17 5.75 -29.49
C ALA A 225 -5.08 6.29 -28.04
N LEU A 226 -4.88 7.59 -27.85
CA LEU A 226 -4.90 8.21 -26.53
C LEU A 226 -6.31 8.38 -25.96
N GLN A 227 -7.35 8.45 -26.81
CA GLN A 227 -8.72 8.72 -26.34
C GLN A 227 -9.21 7.71 -25.31
N SER A 228 -8.88 6.43 -25.48
CA SER A 228 -9.23 5.37 -24.53
C SER A 228 -8.50 5.47 -23.18
N ARG A 229 -7.52 6.35 -23.07
CA ARG A 229 -6.66 6.50 -21.87
C ARG A 229 -6.76 7.90 -21.25
N TYR A 230 -7.67 8.74 -21.73
CA TYR A 230 -7.79 10.11 -21.25
C TYR A 230 -8.06 10.21 -19.75
N GLU A 231 -8.96 9.38 -19.24
CA GLU A 231 -9.30 9.38 -17.80
C GLU A 231 -8.13 8.93 -16.92
N GLU A 232 -7.27 8.04 -17.43
CA GLU A 232 -6.05 7.64 -16.73
C GLU A 232 -4.97 8.74 -16.75
N ILE A 233 -4.85 9.45 -17.90
CA ILE A 233 -3.85 10.50 -18.07
C ILE A 233 -4.24 11.78 -17.31
N LEU A 234 -5.52 12.12 -17.28
CA LEU A 234 -6.06 13.30 -16.63
C LEU A 234 -7.36 12.96 -15.90
N PRO A 235 -7.31 12.33 -14.75
CA PRO A 235 -8.51 12.04 -13.97
C PRO A 235 -9.20 13.34 -13.53
N ILE A 236 -10.53 13.34 -13.60
CA ILE A 236 -11.33 14.49 -13.14
C ILE A 236 -11.33 14.51 -11.61
N ILE A 237 -11.38 13.35 -10.98
CA ILE A 237 -11.38 13.18 -9.54
C ILE A 237 -10.24 12.25 -9.15
N GLU A 238 -9.47 12.66 -8.14
CA GLU A 238 -8.45 11.81 -7.54
C GLU A 238 -8.60 11.82 -6.03
N HIS A 239 -8.48 10.63 -5.44
CA HIS A 239 -8.35 10.40 -4.02
C HIS A 239 -6.89 10.10 -3.72
N ASN A 240 -6.27 10.88 -2.85
CA ASN A 240 -4.88 10.69 -2.46
C ASN A 240 -4.78 10.61 -0.93
N PRO A 241 -4.93 9.42 -0.34
CA PRO A 241 -4.70 9.21 1.09
C PRO A 241 -3.24 9.50 1.43
N VAL A 242 -3.02 10.32 2.44
CA VAL A 242 -1.69 10.69 2.93
C VAL A 242 -1.51 10.15 4.33
N ILE A 243 -0.42 9.42 4.54
CA ILE A 243 -0.04 8.93 5.86
C ILE A 243 1.34 9.52 6.18
N VAL A 244 1.40 10.26 7.29
CA VAL A 244 2.64 10.87 7.78
C VAL A 244 3.11 10.10 9.01
N PHE A 245 4.30 9.52 8.93
CA PHE A 245 4.93 8.79 10.02
C PHE A 245 5.97 9.65 10.73
N ASP A 246 5.86 9.77 12.05
CA ASP A 246 6.92 10.32 12.89
C ASP A 246 7.89 9.20 13.25
N LEU A 247 9.08 9.23 12.71
CA LEU A 247 10.08 8.18 12.94
C LEU A 247 10.71 8.29 14.33
N ARG A 248 11.05 7.14 14.90
CA ARG A 248 11.86 7.06 16.12
C ARG A 248 13.28 7.52 15.82
N LYS A 249 13.89 8.23 16.77
CA LYS A 249 15.28 8.74 16.67
C LYS A 249 16.31 7.89 17.43
N ASP A 250 15.82 6.91 18.17
CA ASP A 250 16.61 6.04 19.05
C ASP A 250 16.87 4.66 18.43
N VAL A 251 16.68 4.51 17.13
CA VAL A 251 16.85 3.26 16.39
C VAL A 251 18.11 3.31 15.56
N THR A 252 18.89 2.23 15.62
CA THR A 252 20.07 2.02 14.79
C THR A 252 20.02 0.65 14.13
N PHE A 253 20.64 0.52 12.98
CA PHE A 253 20.89 -0.78 12.35
C PHE A 253 21.93 -1.59 13.13
N HIS A 254 22.10 -2.86 12.81
CA HIS A 254 23.04 -3.77 13.46
C HIS A 254 24.53 -3.33 13.35
N ASP A 255 24.84 -2.56 12.32
CA ASP A 255 26.16 -1.96 12.11
C ASP A 255 26.36 -0.63 12.84
N GLY A 256 25.34 -0.14 13.56
CA GLY A 256 25.34 1.10 14.32
C GLY A 256 24.90 2.33 13.52
N HIS A 257 24.52 2.18 12.26
CA HIS A 257 24.01 3.30 11.45
C HIS A 257 22.63 3.76 11.97
N PRO A 258 22.36 5.06 12.13
CA PRO A 258 21.05 5.52 12.57
C PRO A 258 20.01 5.30 11.47
N PHE A 259 18.80 4.90 11.87
CA PHE A 259 17.64 4.76 10.99
C PHE A 259 17.00 6.13 10.73
N ASP A 260 16.72 6.46 9.45
CA ASP A 260 16.10 7.71 9.05
C ASP A 260 15.08 7.57 7.89
N SER A 261 14.58 8.70 7.42
CA SER A 261 13.60 8.73 6.31
C SER A 261 14.19 8.31 4.96
N GLY A 262 15.50 8.39 4.79
CA GLY A 262 16.18 7.91 3.58
C GLY A 262 16.08 6.40 3.43
N ASP A 263 16.16 5.66 4.54
CA ASP A 263 16.02 4.20 4.55
C ASP A 263 14.59 3.77 4.19
N VAL A 264 13.60 4.53 4.68
CA VAL A 264 12.20 4.31 4.33
C VAL A 264 11.99 4.57 2.84
N LEU A 265 12.50 5.70 2.32
CA LEU A 265 12.41 6.05 0.90
C LEU A 265 13.04 4.96 0.04
N PHE A 266 14.28 4.54 0.35
CA PHE A 266 14.99 3.47 -0.35
C PHE A 266 14.16 2.18 -0.43
N THR A 267 13.52 1.79 0.69
CA THR A 267 12.68 0.59 0.74
C THR A 267 11.47 0.71 -0.20
N TYR A 268 10.76 1.83 -0.16
CA TYR A 268 9.61 2.06 -1.04
C TYR A 268 10.00 2.15 -2.51
N GLU A 269 11.10 2.82 -2.84
CA GLU A 269 11.63 2.88 -4.22
C GLU A 269 12.00 1.50 -4.74
N SER A 270 12.61 0.65 -3.89
CA SER A 270 12.95 -0.73 -4.24
C SER A 270 11.71 -1.60 -4.53
N ILE A 271 10.57 -1.32 -3.86
CA ILE A 271 9.30 -2.01 -4.10
C ILE A 271 8.67 -1.54 -5.42
N ILE A 272 8.63 -0.22 -5.65
CA ILE A 272 7.95 0.38 -6.81
C ILE A 272 8.76 0.17 -8.09
N ASN A 273 10.09 0.24 -8.01
CA ASN A 273 10.98 0.14 -9.15
C ASN A 273 12.07 -0.93 -8.94
N PRO A 274 11.72 -2.21 -8.94
CA PRO A 274 12.64 -3.30 -8.62
C PRO A 274 13.79 -3.49 -9.64
N LYS A 275 13.77 -2.76 -10.75
CA LYS A 275 14.84 -2.81 -11.79
C LYS A 275 15.88 -1.69 -11.63
N GLY A 276 15.67 -0.77 -10.71
CA GLY A 276 16.55 0.37 -10.48
C GLY A 276 17.47 0.25 -9.27
N THR A 277 17.39 -0.88 -8.55
CA THR A 277 18.20 -1.19 -7.36
C THR A 277 19.11 -2.37 -7.58
#